data_c18ff8f9acdb368b54a815623c9d0d25
#
_entry.id   c18ff8f9acdb368b54a815623c9d0d25
#
_cell.length_a   1.000
_cell.length_b   1.000
_cell.length_c   1.000
_cell.angle_alpha   90.00
_cell.angle_beta   90.00
_cell.angle_gamma   90.00
#
_symmetry.space_group_name_H-M   'P 1'
#
loop_
_entity.id
_entity.type
_entity.pdbx_description
1 polymer ?
#
loop_
_entity_poly.entity_id
_entity_poly.type
_entity_poly.pdbx_seq_one_letter_code
_entity_poly.pdbx_strand_id
1 'polypeptide(L)'
;MYSQYSLEKYSEGHNKSANVVPEFKFEVPVFKNNDEKLLDKLLDRVDTLPADHEVVLFCNSRKIPKEKQKQLYFINNIKDIVQLNDKYKESIQGEEPRLVLPFYDNNNELSGVTCRALRGEALRYITIKVRDGVPLLFGIDSVNKSKPIYVVEGPIDSLFLDNAIAVGGTSFGKLNETGLDKDKLIVVFDNQPRNKEVCKLIDKNIELGYNVVLWPQTIVEKDINEMIMAGHNVKKIIKDNTFTGLTAKMKFIGWKRC
;
A
#
# COMPACT_ATOMS: atom_id res chain seq x y z
N MET A 1 -23.97 -13.08 -45.23
CA MET A 1 -23.88 -12.52 -46.61
C MET A 1 -24.07 -10.98 -46.63
N TYR A 2 -24.12 -10.29 -45.48
CA TYR A 2 -24.26 -8.83 -45.37
C TYR A 2 -22.98 -8.07 -44.95
N SER A 3 -21.94 -8.77 -44.51
CA SER A 3 -20.69 -8.10 -44.02
C SER A 3 -19.62 -7.91 -45.09
N GLN A 4 -19.70 -8.63 -46.21
CA GLN A 4 -18.74 -8.45 -47.33
C GLN A 4 -19.07 -7.27 -48.24
N TYR A 5 -20.34 -6.87 -48.34
CA TYR A 5 -20.76 -5.76 -49.20
C TYR A 5 -20.38 -4.37 -48.67
N SER A 6 -20.08 -4.26 -47.38
CA SER A 6 -19.68 -2.99 -46.77
C SER A 6 -18.19 -2.66 -46.94
N LEU A 7 -17.34 -3.66 -47.14
CA LEU A 7 -15.91 -3.48 -47.32
C LEU A 7 -15.50 -3.12 -48.73
N GLU A 8 -16.20 -3.63 -49.73
CA GLU A 8 -15.93 -3.32 -51.14
C GLU A 8 -16.30 -1.89 -51.54
N LYS A 9 -17.33 -1.31 -50.91
CA LYS A 9 -17.72 0.10 -51.15
C LYS A 9 -16.76 1.13 -50.54
N TYR A 10 -15.90 0.72 -49.63
CA TYR A 10 -14.88 1.61 -49.00
C TYR A 10 -13.56 1.62 -49.75
N SER A 11 -13.31 0.64 -50.64
CA SER A 11 -12.05 0.50 -51.38
C SER A 11 -12.00 1.27 -52.71
N GLU A 12 -13.14 1.67 -53.26
CA GLU A 12 -13.20 2.32 -54.60
C GLU A 12 -13.25 3.84 -54.59
N GLY A 13 -13.17 4.47 -53.41
CA GLY A 13 -13.46 5.92 -53.26
C GLY A 13 -12.27 6.83 -52.84
N HIS A 14 -11.01 6.40 -52.81
CA HIS A 14 -9.92 7.30 -52.37
C HIS A 14 -8.65 7.19 -53.19
N ASN A 15 -8.66 7.93 -54.30
CA ASN A 15 -7.41 8.41 -54.87
C ASN A 15 -7.37 9.95 -54.75
N LYS A 16 -6.30 10.41 -54.04
CA LYS A 16 -5.74 11.76 -54.05
C LYS A 16 -6.45 12.87 -53.25
N SER A 17 -6.13 12.95 -51.97
CA SER A 17 -5.70 14.23 -51.36
C SER A 17 -4.92 13.90 -50.10
N ALA A 18 -3.80 14.61 -49.89
CA ALA A 18 -2.95 14.45 -48.71
C ALA A 18 -3.79 14.69 -47.47
N ASN A 19 -4.11 13.64 -46.72
CA ASN A 19 -4.76 13.72 -45.43
C ASN A 19 -3.75 14.23 -44.41
N VAL A 20 -3.77 15.52 -44.15
CA VAL A 20 -3.28 16.07 -42.89
C VAL A 20 -4.21 15.50 -41.82
N VAL A 21 -3.75 14.47 -41.16
CA VAL A 21 -4.40 13.99 -39.93
C VAL A 21 -4.18 15.07 -38.89
N PRO A 22 -5.20 15.77 -38.40
CA PRO A 22 -5.00 16.69 -37.29
C PRO A 22 -4.51 15.87 -36.09
N GLU A 23 -3.28 16.12 -35.68
CA GLU A 23 -2.74 15.57 -34.44
C GLU A 23 -3.50 16.24 -33.27
N PHE A 24 -4.61 15.65 -32.89
CA PHE A 24 -5.29 16.04 -31.65
C PHE A 24 -4.39 15.62 -30.48
N LYS A 25 -3.55 16.52 -30.05
CA LYS A 25 -2.94 16.44 -28.72
C LYS A 25 -4.05 16.68 -27.71
N PHE A 26 -4.63 15.61 -27.19
CA PHE A 26 -5.35 15.68 -25.96
C PHE A 26 -4.36 16.03 -24.86
N GLU A 27 -4.23 17.30 -24.53
CA GLU A 27 -3.69 17.69 -23.25
C GLU A 27 -4.68 17.19 -22.22
N VAL A 28 -4.40 16.03 -21.63
CA VAL A 28 -5.11 15.57 -20.43
C VAL A 28 -4.91 16.67 -19.40
N PRO A 29 -5.97 17.33 -18.93
CA PRO A 29 -5.83 18.34 -17.90
C PRO A 29 -5.17 17.66 -16.70
N VAL A 30 -3.94 18.07 -16.39
CA VAL A 30 -3.26 17.66 -15.16
C VAL A 30 -3.99 18.40 -14.04
N PHE A 31 -4.99 17.76 -13.45
CA PHE A 31 -5.62 18.21 -12.23
C PHE A 31 -4.60 18.08 -11.11
N LYS A 32 -3.77 19.10 -10.94
CA LYS A 32 -2.86 19.20 -9.81
C LYS A 32 -3.68 19.34 -8.54
N ASN A 33 -3.57 18.33 -7.65
CA ASN A 33 -3.84 18.40 -6.21
C ASN A 33 -5.25 18.82 -5.74
N ASN A 34 -6.32 18.20 -6.27
CA ASN A 34 -7.63 18.28 -5.60
C ASN A 34 -7.74 17.28 -4.43
N ASP A 35 -6.98 16.19 -4.45
CA ASP A 35 -7.14 15.09 -3.51
C ASP A 35 -6.56 15.39 -2.12
N GLU A 36 -5.38 16.04 -2.03
CA GLU A 36 -4.85 16.53 -0.74
C GLU A 36 -5.81 17.54 -0.11
N LYS A 37 -6.33 18.49 -0.92
CA LYS A 37 -7.32 19.47 -0.44
C LYS A 37 -8.63 18.83 0.00
N LEU A 38 -9.01 17.67 -0.57
CA LEU A 38 -10.20 16.94 -0.17
C LEU A 38 -9.99 16.29 1.20
N LEU A 39 -8.85 15.63 1.41
CA LEU A 39 -8.51 15.04 2.72
C LEU A 39 -8.38 16.12 3.79
N ASP A 40 -7.67 17.22 3.53
CA ASP A 40 -7.49 18.33 4.48
C ASP A 40 -8.81 19.05 4.86
N LYS A 41 -9.85 18.93 4.04
CA LYS A 41 -11.19 19.45 4.37
C LYS A 41 -12.02 18.51 5.22
N LEU A 42 -11.78 17.21 5.08
CA LEU A 42 -12.57 16.16 5.73
C LEU A 42 -11.91 15.64 7.01
N LEU A 43 -10.58 15.68 7.07
CA LEU A 43 -9.76 15.01 8.07
C LEU A 43 -8.78 16.00 8.69
N ASP A 44 -8.46 15.78 9.96
CA ASP A 44 -7.41 16.51 10.65
C ASP A 44 -6.06 15.80 10.50
N ARG A 45 -5.01 16.52 10.15
CA ARG A 45 -3.66 15.95 10.11
C ARG A 45 -3.15 15.69 11.52
N VAL A 46 -2.60 14.50 11.75
CA VAL A 46 -2.14 14.09 13.10
C VAL A 46 -1.06 15.01 13.67
N ASP A 47 -0.15 15.52 12.84
CA ASP A 47 0.95 16.39 13.26
C ASP A 47 0.51 17.83 13.67
N THR A 48 -0.72 18.21 13.34
CA THR A 48 -1.29 19.53 13.71
C THR A 48 -2.15 19.48 14.97
N LEU A 49 -2.45 18.28 15.47
CA LEU A 49 -3.29 18.10 16.65
C LEU A 49 -2.51 18.27 17.96
N PRO A 50 -3.19 18.65 19.06
CA PRO A 50 -2.58 18.78 20.39
C PRO A 50 -1.91 17.47 20.84
N ALA A 51 -0.83 17.58 21.63
CA ALA A 51 -0.05 16.42 22.07
C ALA A 51 -0.83 15.42 22.95
N ASP A 52 -1.89 15.88 23.62
CA ASP A 52 -2.81 15.10 24.43
C ASP A 52 -4.01 14.54 23.65
N HIS A 53 -4.13 14.85 22.36
CA HIS A 53 -5.19 14.31 21.51
C HIS A 53 -5.07 12.79 21.38
N GLU A 54 -6.20 12.07 21.44
CA GLU A 54 -6.22 10.59 21.48
C GLU A 54 -5.45 9.92 20.34
N VAL A 55 -5.53 10.42 19.09
CA VAL A 55 -4.80 9.85 17.97
C VAL A 55 -3.29 10.08 18.07
N VAL A 56 -2.86 11.25 18.63
CA VAL A 56 -1.45 11.55 18.87
C VAL A 56 -0.91 10.62 19.96
N LEU A 57 -1.67 10.44 21.04
CA LEU A 57 -1.34 9.47 22.10
C LEU A 57 -1.26 8.04 21.55
N PHE A 58 -2.19 7.65 20.67
CA PHE A 58 -2.15 6.36 19.98
C PHE A 58 -0.86 6.20 19.16
N CYS A 59 -0.52 7.19 18.32
CA CYS A 59 0.70 7.16 17.51
C CYS A 59 1.97 7.07 18.38
N ASN A 60 2.01 7.85 19.47
CA ASN A 60 3.13 7.85 20.41
C ASN A 60 3.25 6.50 21.16
N SER A 61 2.14 5.91 21.60
CA SER A 61 2.13 4.60 22.27
C SER A 61 2.67 3.49 21.38
N ARG A 62 2.48 3.61 20.06
CA ARG A 62 3.02 2.70 19.04
C ARG A 62 4.41 3.07 18.56
N LYS A 63 5.01 4.12 19.12
CA LYS A 63 6.33 4.65 18.74
C LYS A 63 6.42 5.07 17.26
N ILE A 64 5.28 5.46 16.62
CA ILE A 64 5.29 5.95 15.25
C ILE A 64 6.14 7.24 15.18
N PRO A 65 7.18 7.31 14.31
CA PRO A 65 8.06 8.46 14.21
C PRO A 65 7.28 9.75 13.91
N LYS A 66 7.63 10.85 14.58
CA LYS A 66 6.91 12.13 14.41
C LYS A 66 6.92 12.66 12.98
N GLU A 67 8.03 12.46 12.27
CA GLU A 67 8.16 12.80 10.84
C GLU A 67 7.19 12.01 9.96
N LYS A 68 6.80 10.80 10.39
CA LYS A 68 5.82 9.95 9.69
C LYS A 68 4.39 10.31 10.04
N GLN A 69 4.13 10.98 11.16
CA GLN A 69 2.78 11.40 11.55
C GLN A 69 2.22 12.49 10.62
N LYS A 70 3.07 13.21 9.88
CA LYS A 70 2.69 14.23 8.89
C LYS A 70 1.84 13.70 7.72
N GLN A 71 1.95 12.42 7.40
CA GLN A 71 1.19 11.76 6.33
C GLN A 71 -0.03 11.02 6.85
N LEU A 72 -0.33 11.13 8.15
CA LEU A 72 -1.44 10.46 8.82
C LEU A 72 -2.53 11.47 9.16
N TYR A 73 -3.76 11.00 9.12
CA TYR A 73 -4.93 11.82 9.41
C TYR A 73 -5.78 11.20 10.52
N PHE A 74 -6.63 12.02 11.07
CA PHE A 74 -7.63 11.65 12.06
C PHE A 74 -9.03 11.94 11.51
N ILE A 75 -9.96 11.04 11.77
CA ILE A 75 -11.39 11.25 11.55
C ILE A 75 -12.12 11.01 12.86
N ASN A 76 -12.92 12.00 13.25
CA ASN A 76 -13.70 11.92 14.50
C ASN A 76 -14.87 10.94 14.39
N ASN A 77 -15.51 10.90 13.22
CA ASN A 77 -16.63 10.01 12.96
C ASN A 77 -16.37 9.24 11.65
N ILE A 78 -16.20 7.91 11.74
CA ILE A 78 -15.89 7.07 10.58
C ILE A 78 -16.97 7.14 9.49
N LYS A 79 -18.23 7.45 9.82
CA LYS A 79 -19.27 7.65 8.80
C LYS A 79 -18.94 8.73 7.79
N ASP A 80 -18.22 9.78 8.20
CA ASP A 80 -17.90 10.90 7.31
C ASP A 80 -16.93 10.49 6.20
N ILE A 81 -16.20 9.39 6.37
CA ILE A 81 -15.27 8.88 5.36
C ILE A 81 -15.96 8.43 4.06
N VAL A 82 -17.27 8.16 4.10
CA VAL A 82 -18.05 7.78 2.91
C VAL A 82 -18.16 8.91 1.88
N GLN A 83 -17.86 10.17 2.29
CA GLN A 83 -17.75 11.29 1.37
C GLN A 83 -16.65 11.08 0.32
N LEU A 84 -15.68 10.20 0.58
CA LEU A 84 -14.67 9.81 -0.41
C LEU A 84 -15.20 8.83 -1.46
N ASN A 85 -16.21 8.00 -1.12
CA ASN A 85 -16.86 7.09 -2.05
C ASN A 85 -18.21 6.61 -1.49
N ASP A 86 -19.29 7.04 -2.11
CA ASP A 86 -20.67 6.76 -1.69
C ASP A 86 -21.07 5.28 -1.68
N LYS A 87 -20.32 4.41 -2.37
CA LYS A 87 -20.56 2.96 -2.37
C LYS A 87 -20.55 2.35 -0.96
N TYR A 88 -19.87 3.00 0.00
CA TYR A 88 -19.69 2.49 1.35
C TYR A 88 -20.74 2.99 2.35
N LYS A 89 -21.71 3.82 1.95
CA LYS A 89 -22.73 4.42 2.84
C LYS A 89 -23.50 3.39 3.67
N GLU A 90 -23.87 2.28 3.05
CA GLU A 90 -24.64 1.22 3.74
C GLU A 90 -23.77 0.31 4.60
N SER A 91 -22.49 0.17 4.27
CA SER A 91 -21.58 -0.74 4.96
C SER A 91 -20.86 -0.12 6.16
N ILE A 92 -20.74 1.22 6.22
CA ILE A 92 -20.09 1.93 7.32
C ILE A 92 -21.14 2.58 8.20
N GLN A 93 -21.44 1.95 9.34
CA GLN A 93 -22.44 2.39 10.29
C GLN A 93 -21.85 2.87 11.64
N GLY A 94 -20.55 2.67 11.85
CA GLY A 94 -19.84 3.11 13.05
C GLY A 94 -19.76 4.63 13.15
N GLU A 95 -19.60 5.16 14.36
CA GLU A 95 -19.44 6.59 14.64
C GLU A 95 -18.14 6.87 15.40
N GLU A 96 -17.32 5.85 15.56
CA GLU A 96 -16.08 5.91 16.31
C GLU A 96 -14.97 6.67 15.58
N PRO A 97 -14.04 7.31 16.33
CA PRO A 97 -12.87 7.96 15.75
C PRO A 97 -11.83 6.96 15.27
N ARG A 98 -11.09 7.31 14.22
CA ARG A 98 -10.04 6.44 13.65
C ARG A 98 -8.82 7.21 13.18
N LEU A 99 -7.67 6.53 13.21
CA LEU A 99 -6.48 6.95 12.49
C LEU A 99 -6.64 6.58 11.00
N VAL A 100 -6.40 7.54 10.12
CA VAL A 100 -6.54 7.36 8.66
C VAL A 100 -5.17 7.39 7.99
N LEU A 101 -4.91 6.38 7.16
CA LEU A 101 -3.69 6.23 6.37
C LEU A 101 -4.09 6.28 4.89
N PRO A 102 -3.78 7.37 4.15
CA PRO A 102 -4.12 7.50 2.73
C PRO A 102 -3.18 6.70 1.85
N PHE A 103 -3.71 6.15 0.77
CA PHE A 103 -2.96 5.50 -0.31
C PHE A 103 -2.94 6.43 -1.52
N TYR A 104 -1.76 6.86 -1.92
CA TYR A 104 -1.54 7.57 -3.16
C TYR A 104 -0.91 6.65 -4.20
N ASP A 105 -1.16 6.89 -5.48
CA ASP A 105 -0.49 6.17 -6.57
C ASP A 105 0.82 6.86 -6.99
N ASN A 106 1.48 6.33 -8.03
CA ASN A 106 2.72 6.92 -8.57
C ASN A 106 2.56 8.35 -9.13
N ASN A 107 1.33 8.83 -9.32
CA ASN A 107 1.02 10.19 -9.80
C ASN A 107 0.62 11.12 -8.65
N ASN A 108 0.73 10.68 -7.38
CA ASN A 108 0.23 11.37 -6.21
C ASN A 108 -1.29 11.59 -6.20
N GLU A 109 -2.06 10.71 -6.86
CA GLU A 109 -3.51 10.75 -6.81
C GLU A 109 -4.02 9.77 -5.75
N LEU A 110 -5.03 10.20 -4.96
CA LEU A 110 -5.60 9.38 -3.89
C LEU A 110 -6.30 8.16 -4.49
N SER A 111 -5.84 6.96 -4.16
CA SER A 111 -6.41 5.68 -4.58
C SER A 111 -7.35 5.07 -3.53
N GLY A 112 -7.14 5.40 -2.27
CA GLY A 112 -7.97 4.93 -1.18
C GLY A 112 -7.45 5.36 0.19
N VAL A 113 -8.13 4.92 1.23
CA VAL A 113 -7.72 5.15 2.61
C VAL A 113 -7.93 3.87 3.43
N THR A 114 -7.11 3.64 4.45
CA THR A 114 -7.40 2.66 5.48
C THR A 114 -7.54 3.33 6.83
N CYS A 115 -8.59 2.99 7.56
CA CYS A 115 -8.96 3.60 8.83
C CYS A 115 -8.72 2.60 9.95
N ARG A 116 -7.73 2.88 10.80
CA ARG A 116 -7.34 2.05 11.92
C ARG A 116 -8.12 2.41 13.18
N ALA A 117 -8.68 1.42 13.84
CA ALA A 117 -9.29 1.52 15.16
C ALA A 117 -8.28 2.05 16.20
N LEU A 118 -8.69 3.01 17.02
CA LEU A 118 -7.86 3.58 18.08
C LEU A 118 -8.00 2.83 19.41
N ARG A 119 -9.17 2.25 19.63
CA ARG A 119 -9.53 1.59 20.89
C ARG A 119 -9.72 0.08 20.65
N GLY A 120 -10.73 -0.54 21.14
CA GLY A 120 -11.03 -1.96 20.96
C GLY A 120 -12.17 -2.27 19.98
N GLU A 121 -12.37 -1.44 18.97
CA GLU A 121 -13.44 -1.58 18.00
C GLU A 121 -13.39 -2.93 17.27
N ALA A 122 -14.57 -3.50 16.99
CA ALA A 122 -14.71 -4.84 16.41
C ALA A 122 -13.98 -4.98 15.06
N LEU A 123 -14.05 -3.96 14.20
CA LEU A 123 -13.29 -3.90 12.96
C LEU A 123 -12.00 -3.12 13.16
N ARG A 124 -10.90 -3.84 13.25
CA ARG A 124 -9.56 -3.27 13.44
C ARG A 124 -9.15 -2.34 12.32
N TYR A 125 -9.53 -2.65 11.09
CA TYR A 125 -9.29 -1.84 9.89
C TYR A 125 -10.54 -1.76 9.03
N ILE A 126 -10.82 -0.56 8.50
CA ILE A 126 -11.82 -0.32 7.46
C ILE A 126 -11.08 0.32 6.29
N THR A 127 -11.16 -0.29 5.10
CA THR A 127 -10.47 0.21 3.92
C THR A 127 -11.47 0.62 2.86
N ILE A 128 -11.33 1.84 2.35
CA ILE A 128 -12.17 2.44 1.31
C ILE A 128 -11.32 2.67 0.08
N LYS A 129 -11.76 2.17 -1.05
CA LYS A 129 -11.20 2.51 -2.36
C LYS A 129 -11.88 3.79 -2.87
N VAL A 130 -11.07 4.77 -3.22
CA VAL A 130 -11.56 6.00 -3.87
C VAL A 130 -11.65 5.79 -5.38
N ARG A 131 -10.70 5.04 -5.95
CA ARG A 131 -10.67 4.69 -7.37
C ARG A 131 -10.69 3.18 -7.57
N ASP A 132 -11.60 2.71 -8.43
CA ASP A 132 -11.67 1.30 -8.81
C ASP A 132 -10.50 0.93 -9.73
N GLY A 133 -10.03 -0.32 -9.63
CA GLY A 133 -8.95 -0.86 -10.48
C GLY A 133 -7.54 -0.42 -10.08
N VAL A 134 -7.38 0.57 -9.18
CA VAL A 134 -6.06 1.01 -8.71
C VAL A 134 -5.64 0.18 -7.49
N PRO A 135 -4.41 -0.38 -7.48
CA PRO A 135 -3.88 -1.08 -6.32
C PRO A 135 -3.73 -0.14 -5.11
N LEU A 136 -4.06 -0.64 -3.92
CA LEU A 136 -3.81 0.07 -2.67
C LEU A 136 -2.40 -0.27 -2.17
N LEU A 137 -1.44 0.58 -2.47
CA LEU A 137 -0.04 0.46 -2.06
C LEU A 137 0.33 1.69 -1.25
N PHE A 138 0.44 1.55 0.05
CA PHE A 138 0.82 2.66 0.93
C PHE A 138 2.29 3.01 0.71
N GLY A 139 2.58 4.29 0.49
CA GLY A 139 3.93 4.82 0.34
C GLY A 139 4.56 4.66 -1.04
N ILE A 140 3.84 4.13 -2.06
CA ILE A 140 4.37 3.95 -3.43
C ILE A 140 4.73 5.30 -4.09
N ASP A 141 4.03 6.37 -3.73
CA ASP A 141 4.23 7.76 -4.17
C ASP A 141 5.57 8.35 -3.74
N SER A 142 6.12 7.85 -2.63
CA SER A 142 7.30 8.44 -1.97
C SER A 142 8.56 7.57 -2.00
N VAL A 143 8.50 6.36 -2.58
CA VAL A 143 9.66 5.46 -2.60
C VAL A 143 10.76 5.93 -3.54
N ASN A 144 12.00 5.81 -3.07
CA ASN A 144 13.18 5.97 -3.91
C ASN A 144 13.48 4.68 -4.69
N LYS A 145 13.15 4.67 -5.98
CA LYS A 145 13.32 3.50 -6.87
C LYS A 145 14.79 3.12 -7.13
N SER A 146 15.76 3.97 -6.75
CA SER A 146 17.20 3.66 -6.88
C SER A 146 17.74 2.84 -5.69
N LYS A 147 17.02 2.78 -4.58
CA LYS A 147 17.41 2.08 -3.34
C LYS A 147 16.60 0.80 -3.14
N PRO A 148 17.05 -0.13 -2.26
CA PRO A 148 16.21 -1.24 -1.81
C PRO A 148 14.88 -0.74 -1.24
N ILE A 149 13.78 -1.42 -1.59
CA ILE A 149 12.42 -1.08 -1.18
C ILE A 149 11.89 -2.23 -0.33
N TYR A 150 11.52 -1.95 0.90
CA TYR A 150 10.88 -2.92 1.77
C TYR A 150 9.39 -3.02 1.45
N VAL A 151 8.89 -4.24 1.31
CA VAL A 151 7.48 -4.52 1.05
C VAL A 151 6.92 -5.25 2.25
N VAL A 152 6.01 -4.60 2.97
CA VAL A 152 5.38 -5.12 4.20
C VAL A 152 3.87 -5.34 4.01
N GLU A 153 3.22 -6.04 4.94
CA GLU A 153 1.78 -6.26 4.90
C GLU A 153 0.99 -5.03 5.34
N GLY A 154 1.37 -4.46 6.48
CA GLY A 154 0.63 -3.40 7.15
C GLY A 154 1.19 -1.99 6.90
N PRO A 155 0.34 -0.99 6.61
CA PRO A 155 0.79 0.40 6.46
C PRO A 155 1.53 0.94 7.69
N ILE A 156 1.12 0.57 8.91
CA ILE A 156 1.80 1.02 10.14
C ILE A 156 3.23 0.47 10.19
N ASP A 157 3.47 -0.78 9.79
CA ASP A 157 4.80 -1.39 9.81
C ASP A 157 5.77 -0.69 8.85
N SER A 158 5.27 -0.22 7.70
CA SER A 158 6.08 0.53 6.74
C SER A 158 6.60 1.86 7.28
N LEU A 159 5.92 2.47 8.25
CA LEU A 159 6.32 3.74 8.84
C LEU A 159 7.65 3.67 9.60
N PHE A 160 8.09 2.49 10.01
CA PHE A 160 9.35 2.27 10.72
C PHE A 160 10.55 2.01 9.79
N LEU A 161 10.31 1.92 8.49
CA LEU A 161 11.33 1.65 7.48
C LEU A 161 11.52 2.89 6.58
N ASP A 162 12.77 3.12 6.16
CA ASP A 162 13.12 4.38 5.47
C ASP A 162 12.58 4.43 4.02
N ASN A 163 12.50 3.29 3.34
CA ASN A 163 12.07 3.19 1.95
C ASN A 163 11.17 1.96 1.80
N ALA A 164 9.90 2.13 2.13
CA ALA A 164 8.98 1.00 2.24
C ALA A 164 7.63 1.29 1.61
N ILE A 165 6.99 0.23 1.13
CA ILE A 165 5.60 0.20 0.72
C ILE A 165 4.86 -0.86 1.53
N ALA A 166 3.55 -0.65 1.74
CA ALA A 166 2.69 -1.69 2.30
C ALA A 166 1.58 -2.08 1.34
N VAL A 167 1.29 -3.39 1.28
CA VAL A 167 0.34 -3.93 0.30
C VAL A 167 -1.14 -3.75 0.70
N GLY A 168 -1.44 -3.25 1.89
CA GLY A 168 -2.77 -2.77 2.31
C GLY A 168 -3.95 -3.70 2.01
N GLY A 169 -3.78 -5.01 2.11
CA GLY A 169 -4.78 -6.01 1.70
C GLY A 169 -4.69 -6.42 0.22
N THR A 170 -3.78 -5.81 -0.56
CA THR A 170 -3.42 -6.28 -1.89
C THR A 170 -2.43 -7.44 -1.74
N SER A 171 -2.61 -8.52 -2.48
CA SER A 171 -1.70 -9.66 -2.38
C SER A 171 -0.30 -9.27 -2.89
N PHE A 172 0.74 -9.78 -2.23
CA PHE A 172 2.14 -9.68 -2.72
C PHE A 172 2.31 -10.16 -4.18
N GLY A 173 1.39 -10.98 -4.71
CA GLY A 173 1.41 -11.43 -6.09
C GLY A 173 1.23 -10.31 -7.13
N LYS A 174 0.76 -9.13 -6.73
CA LYS A 174 0.58 -7.97 -7.62
C LYS A 174 1.80 -7.02 -7.63
N LEU A 175 2.87 -7.34 -6.93
CA LEU A 175 4.09 -6.52 -6.93
C LEU A 175 4.67 -6.34 -8.35
N ASN A 176 4.53 -7.33 -9.23
CA ASN A 176 4.97 -7.24 -10.61
C ASN A 176 4.22 -6.15 -11.42
N GLU A 177 3.00 -5.78 -10.98
CA GLU A 177 2.19 -4.74 -11.64
C GLU A 177 2.61 -3.31 -11.25
N THR A 178 3.49 -3.17 -10.25
CA THR A 178 3.92 -1.86 -9.72
C THR A 178 4.94 -1.14 -10.60
N GLY A 179 5.59 -1.84 -11.53
CA GLY A 179 6.71 -1.32 -12.32
C GLY A 179 8.00 -1.11 -11.52
N LEU A 180 8.06 -1.59 -10.28
CA LEU A 180 9.27 -1.56 -9.46
C LEU A 180 10.23 -2.67 -9.86
N ASP A 181 11.53 -2.37 -9.78
CA ASP A 181 12.60 -3.32 -10.04
C ASP A 181 12.59 -4.42 -8.98
N LYS A 182 12.29 -5.64 -9.38
CA LYS A 182 12.18 -6.81 -8.52
C LYS A 182 13.42 -7.06 -7.68
N ASP A 183 14.62 -6.84 -8.23
CA ASP A 183 15.88 -7.11 -7.55
C ASP A 183 16.12 -6.15 -6.36
N LYS A 184 15.39 -5.02 -6.34
CA LYS A 184 15.41 -4.06 -5.23
C LYS A 184 14.32 -4.31 -4.20
N LEU A 185 13.36 -5.18 -4.48
CA LEU A 185 12.29 -5.49 -3.53
C LEU A 185 12.77 -6.47 -2.46
N ILE A 186 12.53 -6.11 -1.22
CA ILE A 186 12.78 -6.96 -0.03
C ILE A 186 11.43 -7.20 0.63
N VAL A 187 10.93 -8.41 0.51
CA VAL A 187 9.62 -8.78 1.07
C VAL A 187 9.75 -9.15 2.53
N VAL A 188 8.96 -8.50 3.36
CA VAL A 188 8.98 -8.63 4.82
C VAL A 188 7.59 -9.05 5.30
N PHE A 189 7.42 -10.34 5.54
CA PHE A 189 6.19 -10.90 6.09
C PHE A 189 6.15 -10.80 7.61
N ASP A 190 4.95 -10.87 8.17
CA ASP A 190 4.78 -11.06 9.61
C ASP A 190 5.51 -12.31 10.10
N ASN A 191 6.04 -12.28 11.32
CA ASN A 191 6.74 -13.41 11.94
C ASN A 191 5.75 -14.49 12.42
N GLN A 192 5.18 -15.22 11.48
CA GLN A 192 4.16 -16.24 11.73
C GLN A 192 4.57 -17.63 11.18
N PRO A 193 5.63 -18.27 11.70
CA PRO A 193 6.16 -19.52 11.15
C PRO A 193 5.20 -20.72 11.25
N ARG A 194 4.11 -20.60 12.05
CA ARG A 194 3.06 -21.62 12.18
C ARG A 194 1.85 -21.36 11.30
N ASN A 195 1.77 -20.20 10.65
CA ASN A 195 0.67 -19.84 9.76
C ASN A 195 0.95 -20.39 8.36
N LYS A 196 0.16 -21.39 7.95
CA LYS A 196 0.32 -22.06 6.65
C LYS A 196 0.21 -21.10 5.46
N GLU A 197 -0.66 -20.09 5.53
CA GLU A 197 -0.84 -19.13 4.44
C GLU A 197 0.38 -18.21 4.31
N VAL A 198 0.91 -17.70 5.43
CA VAL A 198 2.15 -16.92 5.43
C VAL A 198 3.31 -17.77 4.90
N CYS A 199 3.44 -19.02 5.34
CA CYS A 199 4.47 -19.93 4.84
C CYS A 199 4.36 -20.16 3.33
N LYS A 200 3.16 -20.35 2.79
CA LYS A 200 2.94 -20.48 1.33
C LYS A 200 3.33 -19.21 0.57
N LEU A 201 3.00 -18.03 1.12
CA LEU A 201 3.35 -16.75 0.51
C LEU A 201 4.87 -16.54 0.50
N ILE A 202 5.57 -16.83 1.58
CA ILE A 202 7.04 -16.76 1.66
C ILE A 202 7.66 -17.70 0.63
N ASP A 203 7.23 -18.98 0.60
CA ASP A 203 7.75 -19.98 -0.33
C ASP A 203 7.59 -19.54 -1.79
N LYS A 204 6.39 -19.07 -2.14
CA LYS A 204 6.10 -18.53 -3.48
C LYS A 204 7.00 -17.34 -3.84
N ASN A 205 7.25 -16.41 -2.90
CA ASN A 205 8.10 -15.27 -3.17
C ASN A 205 9.58 -15.66 -3.32
N ILE A 206 10.04 -16.68 -2.57
CA ILE A 206 11.38 -17.27 -2.78
C ILE A 206 11.48 -17.89 -4.17
N GLU A 207 10.48 -18.67 -4.61
CA GLU A 207 10.44 -19.29 -5.94
C GLU A 207 10.39 -18.26 -7.07
N LEU A 208 9.71 -17.15 -6.86
CA LEU A 208 9.71 -16.01 -7.77
C LEU A 208 11.04 -15.23 -7.76
N GLY A 209 11.98 -15.56 -6.86
CA GLY A 209 13.32 -14.97 -6.79
C GLY A 209 13.37 -13.61 -6.11
N TYR A 210 12.38 -13.26 -5.27
CA TYR A 210 12.47 -12.06 -4.43
C TYR A 210 13.47 -12.22 -3.30
N ASN A 211 14.02 -11.10 -2.81
CA ASN A 211 14.69 -11.07 -1.52
C ASN A 211 13.62 -11.16 -0.42
N VAL A 212 13.78 -12.07 0.53
CA VAL A 212 12.80 -12.26 1.63
C VAL A 212 13.49 -12.16 2.98
N VAL A 213 12.81 -11.58 3.95
CA VAL A 213 13.25 -11.57 5.35
C VAL A 213 12.73 -12.82 6.05
N LEU A 214 13.61 -13.54 6.72
CA LEU A 214 13.27 -14.66 7.59
C LEU A 214 13.69 -14.31 9.01
N TRP A 215 12.75 -14.05 9.88
CA TRP A 215 12.99 -13.60 11.23
C TRP A 215 13.77 -14.64 12.05
N PRO A 216 14.77 -14.22 12.83
CA PRO A 216 15.52 -15.17 13.68
C PRO A 216 14.61 -15.72 14.78
N GLN A 217 14.91 -16.94 15.24
CA GLN A 217 14.08 -17.62 16.26
C GLN A 217 14.05 -16.91 17.62
N THR A 218 14.97 -15.99 17.86
CA THR A 218 15.02 -15.15 19.06
C THR A 218 13.97 -14.05 19.07
N ILE A 219 13.34 -13.76 17.93
CA ILE A 219 12.25 -12.80 17.80
C ILE A 219 10.93 -13.55 17.97
N VAL A 220 10.12 -13.13 18.94
CA VAL A 220 8.81 -13.74 19.26
C VAL A 220 7.65 -12.84 18.83
N GLU A 221 7.91 -11.55 18.68
CA GLU A 221 6.96 -10.56 18.23
C GLU A 221 6.48 -10.88 16.82
N LYS A 222 5.20 -10.57 16.57
CA LYS A 222 4.53 -10.93 15.34
C LYS A 222 4.88 -10.00 14.18
N ASP A 223 4.86 -8.69 14.41
CA ASP A 223 5.01 -7.67 13.37
C ASP A 223 6.10 -6.65 13.73
N ILE A 224 6.45 -5.80 12.77
CA ILE A 224 7.51 -4.78 12.94
C ILE A 224 7.16 -3.82 14.08
N ASN A 225 5.89 -3.40 14.20
CA ASN A 225 5.51 -2.48 15.25
C ASN A 225 5.68 -3.12 16.65
N GLU A 226 5.28 -4.37 16.84
CA GLU A 226 5.50 -5.09 18.11
C GLU A 226 7.00 -5.21 18.42
N MET A 227 7.83 -5.52 17.42
CA MET A 227 9.30 -5.58 17.59
C MET A 227 9.88 -4.23 18.02
N ILE A 228 9.44 -3.13 17.43
CA ILE A 228 9.86 -1.76 17.83
C ILE A 228 9.42 -1.45 19.25
N MET A 229 8.21 -1.83 19.63
CA MET A 229 7.70 -1.64 20.99
C MET A 229 8.51 -2.45 22.02
N ALA A 230 8.93 -3.67 21.66
CA ALA A 230 9.82 -4.51 22.46
C ALA A 230 11.28 -3.99 22.52
N GLY A 231 11.63 -2.98 21.71
CA GLY A 231 12.95 -2.37 21.73
C GLY A 231 13.98 -3.00 20.78
N HIS A 232 13.53 -3.84 19.84
CA HIS A 232 14.43 -4.43 18.85
C HIS A 232 14.93 -3.42 17.82
N ASN A 233 16.18 -3.58 17.37
CA ASN A 233 16.71 -2.85 16.23
C ASN A 233 16.27 -3.55 14.93
N VAL A 234 15.03 -3.28 14.52
CA VAL A 234 14.38 -3.95 13.37
C VAL A 234 15.17 -3.75 12.08
N LYS A 235 15.70 -2.54 11.82
CA LYS A 235 16.50 -2.28 10.61
C LYS A 235 17.73 -3.19 10.52
N LYS A 236 18.43 -3.38 11.64
CA LYS A 236 19.56 -4.30 11.70
C LYS A 236 19.13 -5.75 11.51
N ILE A 237 18.06 -6.18 12.17
CA ILE A 237 17.54 -7.54 12.06
C ILE A 237 17.16 -7.85 10.62
N ILE A 238 16.42 -6.97 9.94
CA ILE A 238 16.03 -7.12 8.54
C ILE A 238 17.27 -7.26 7.66
N LYS A 239 18.25 -6.35 7.81
CA LYS A 239 19.50 -6.38 7.03
C LYS A 239 20.24 -7.71 7.19
N ASP A 240 20.36 -8.22 8.42
CA ASP A 240 21.12 -9.42 8.74
C ASP A 240 20.37 -10.72 8.36
N ASN A 241 19.06 -10.64 8.11
CA ASN A 241 18.20 -11.80 7.85
C ASN A 241 17.44 -11.71 6.51
N THR A 242 17.94 -10.94 5.57
CA THR A 242 17.47 -10.91 4.18
C THR A 242 18.21 -11.95 3.35
N PHE A 243 17.46 -12.84 2.69
CA PHE A 243 18.01 -13.93 1.90
C PHE A 243 17.33 -14.02 0.53
N THR A 244 18.02 -14.62 -0.45
CA THR A 244 17.48 -14.86 -1.79
C THR A 244 17.86 -16.25 -2.30
N GLY A 245 17.16 -16.75 -3.31
CA GLY A 245 17.46 -17.99 -4.01
C GLY A 245 17.58 -19.22 -3.11
N LEU A 246 18.59 -20.05 -3.34
CA LEU A 246 18.78 -21.30 -2.59
C LEU A 246 19.00 -21.06 -1.09
N THR A 247 19.74 -20.00 -0.72
CA THR A 247 19.96 -19.65 0.68
C THR A 247 18.65 -19.33 1.40
N ALA A 248 17.74 -18.57 0.75
CA ALA A 248 16.42 -18.30 1.29
C ALA A 248 15.62 -19.59 1.47
N LYS A 249 15.65 -20.51 0.48
CA LYS A 249 14.95 -21.79 0.56
C LYS A 249 15.43 -22.65 1.73
N MET A 250 16.74 -22.78 1.91
CA MET A 250 17.32 -23.54 3.03
C MET A 250 16.96 -22.92 4.39
N LYS A 251 17.09 -21.61 4.53
CA LYS A 251 16.73 -20.89 5.77
C LYS A 251 15.24 -21.00 6.07
N PHE A 252 14.37 -20.92 5.04
CA PHE A 252 12.93 -21.04 5.17
C PHE A 252 12.51 -22.42 5.70
N ILE A 253 13.15 -23.50 5.23
CA ILE A 253 12.89 -24.86 5.75
C ILE A 253 13.12 -24.93 7.27
N GLY A 254 14.17 -24.27 7.77
CA GLY A 254 14.45 -24.20 9.20
C GLY A 254 13.58 -23.19 9.98
N TRP A 255 12.95 -22.22 9.27
CA TRP A 255 12.12 -21.20 9.88
C TRP A 255 10.67 -21.65 10.06
N LYS A 256 10.08 -22.30 9.04
CA LYS A 256 8.67 -22.75 9.09
C LYS A 256 8.47 -23.84 10.13
N ARG A 257 7.28 -23.81 10.76
CA ARG A 257 6.86 -24.74 11.83
C ARG A 257 5.46 -25.32 11.60
N CYS A 258 5.03 -25.40 10.34
CA CYS A 258 3.76 -25.97 9.92
C CYS A 258 3.96 -26.95 8.75
#